data_fa1727a3e955dc66c4df32ea021ad499
#
_entry.id   fa1727a3e955dc66c4df32ea021ad499
#
_cell.length_a   1.000
_cell.length_b   1.000
_cell.length_c   1.000
_cell.angle_alpha   90.00
_cell.angle_beta   90.00
_cell.angle_gamma   90.00
#
_symmetry.space_group_name_H-M   'P 1'
#
loop_
_entity.id
_entity.type
_entity.pdbx_description
1 polymer ?
#
loop_
_entity_poly.entity_id
_entity_poly.type
_entity_poly.pdbx_seq_one_letter_code
_entity_poly.pdbx_strand_id
1 'polypeptide(L)'
;PLEDLEMTEGEQCDTQATLEDKAGKAVKGDDGKGMIPDFILHFPNNRHVVVDSKMSLTDYERYMNAEDGTPEKSDYLKAHIASVRAQVKRLARKDYVRYLPEGYNRLNFAIMYVPVEGALNLALLNDSTLWRDAYDQGVMILGPQTMYMNLRVLEMMWTQVRQLKNQQAMMDAANTVIDRVQDFGIRFMDVESSMNDTIKKITRLKITTADSGAS
;
A
#
# COMPACT_ATOMS: atom_id res chain seq x y z
N PRO A 1 -6.82 -7.69 15.42
CA PRO A 1 -7.18 -6.34 14.96
C PRO A 1 -6.90 -6.11 13.48
N LEU A 2 -5.86 -6.69 12.87
CA LEU A 2 -5.60 -6.63 11.42
C LEU A 2 -6.48 -7.61 10.65
N GLU A 3 -6.82 -8.74 11.23
CA GLU A 3 -7.76 -9.73 10.70
C GLU A 3 -9.18 -9.15 10.51
N ASP A 4 -9.56 -8.16 11.33
CA ASP A 4 -10.87 -7.48 11.25
C ASP A 4 -10.98 -6.50 10.07
N LEU A 5 -9.88 -6.25 9.34
CA LEU A 5 -9.80 -5.23 8.29
C LEU A 5 -9.67 -5.82 6.88
N GLU A 6 -9.88 -7.12 6.69
CA GLU A 6 -9.83 -7.75 5.35
C GLU A 6 -8.65 -7.28 4.46
N MET A 7 -7.51 -6.92 5.09
CA MET A 7 -6.34 -6.46 4.34
C MET A 7 -5.70 -7.62 3.59
N THR A 8 -5.40 -7.41 2.33
CA THR A 8 -4.80 -8.43 1.46
C THR A 8 -3.30 -8.53 1.73
N GLU A 9 -2.86 -9.69 2.25
CA GLU A 9 -1.43 -10.00 2.43
C GLU A 9 -0.73 -10.07 1.06
N GLY A 10 0.48 -9.52 0.99
CA GLY A 10 1.23 -9.40 -0.27
C GLY A 10 0.86 -8.20 -1.14
N GLU A 11 -0.32 -7.57 -0.95
CA GLU A 11 -0.72 -6.35 -1.68
C GLU A 11 -0.76 -5.12 -0.77
N GLN A 12 -1.40 -5.23 0.39
CA GLN A 12 -1.64 -4.13 1.33
C GLN A 12 -0.79 -4.21 2.58
N CYS A 13 -0.39 -5.40 2.99
CA CYS A 13 0.49 -5.62 4.13
C CYS A 13 1.26 -6.93 3.99
N ASP A 14 2.41 -7.00 4.66
CA ASP A 14 3.15 -8.23 4.92
C ASP A 14 3.28 -8.43 6.42
N THR A 15 3.03 -9.65 6.90
CA THR A 15 3.21 -10.04 8.30
C THR A 15 4.56 -10.75 8.47
N GLN A 16 5.31 -10.36 9.52
CA GLN A 16 6.59 -10.98 9.89
C GLN A 16 7.59 -11.13 8.72
N ALA A 17 7.58 -10.18 7.78
CA ALA A 17 8.45 -10.20 6.63
C ALA A 17 9.92 -10.09 7.05
N THR A 18 10.73 -11.06 6.64
CA THR A 18 12.17 -10.96 6.83
C THR A 18 12.72 -9.89 5.90
N LEU A 19 13.34 -8.84 6.45
CA LEU A 19 14.02 -7.85 5.62
C LEU A 19 15.30 -8.46 5.05
N GLU A 20 15.46 -8.36 3.74
CA GLU A 20 16.62 -8.85 3.01
C GLU A 20 17.47 -7.69 2.49
N ASP A 21 18.78 -7.88 2.46
CA ASP A 21 19.69 -6.93 1.83
C ASP A 21 19.69 -7.10 0.29
N LYS A 22 20.45 -6.24 -0.40
CA LYS A 22 20.59 -6.28 -1.87
C LYS A 22 21.06 -7.64 -2.44
N ALA A 23 21.62 -8.50 -1.60
CA ALA A 23 22.11 -9.81 -1.96
C ALA A 23 21.13 -10.94 -1.60
N GLY A 24 19.90 -10.61 -1.14
CA GLY A 24 18.90 -11.59 -0.69
C GLY A 24 19.25 -12.26 0.65
N LYS A 25 20.11 -11.63 1.45
CA LYS A 25 20.50 -12.14 2.75
C LYS A 25 19.74 -11.42 3.85
N ALA A 26 19.19 -12.20 4.80
CA ALA A 26 18.48 -11.64 5.95
C ALA A 26 19.32 -10.59 6.69
N VAL A 27 18.74 -9.40 6.85
CA VAL A 27 19.38 -8.28 7.55
C VAL A 27 19.39 -8.58 9.05
N LYS A 28 20.54 -8.40 9.68
CA LYS A 28 20.70 -8.55 11.13
C LYS A 28 20.75 -7.17 11.79
N GLY A 29 20.03 -7.02 12.90
CA GLY A 29 20.14 -5.88 13.78
C GLY A 29 21.47 -5.84 14.53
N ASP A 30 21.69 -4.77 15.30
CA ASP A 30 22.88 -4.62 16.14
C ASP A 30 23.06 -5.73 17.17
N ASP A 31 21.97 -6.46 17.49
CA ASP A 31 21.93 -7.63 18.37
C ASP A 31 22.25 -8.97 17.67
N GLY A 32 22.61 -8.92 16.39
CA GLY A 32 22.92 -10.08 15.57
C GLY A 32 21.72 -10.94 15.17
N LYS A 33 20.49 -10.57 15.59
CA LYS A 33 19.23 -11.23 15.22
C LYS A 33 18.68 -10.65 13.93
N GLY A 34 17.89 -11.43 13.20
CA GLY A 34 17.21 -10.96 12.00
C GLY A 34 16.30 -9.77 12.32
N MET A 35 16.33 -8.75 11.48
CA MET A 35 15.41 -7.61 11.57
C MET A 35 14.07 -8.01 10.95
N ILE A 36 13.15 -8.48 11.80
CA ILE A 36 11.81 -8.89 11.41
C ILE A 36 10.84 -7.90 12.06
N PRO A 37 10.27 -6.95 11.31
CA PRO A 37 9.17 -6.12 11.79
C PRO A 37 7.92 -6.98 11.99
N ASP A 38 7.01 -6.53 12.85
CA ASP A 38 5.75 -7.26 13.04
C ASP A 38 4.89 -7.15 11.78
N PHE A 39 4.87 -5.98 11.13
CA PHE A 39 4.14 -5.74 9.88
C PHE A 39 4.89 -4.76 8.98
N ILE A 40 4.68 -4.88 7.68
CA ILE A 40 4.98 -3.84 6.68
C ILE A 40 3.66 -3.45 6.03
N LEU A 41 3.31 -2.18 6.07
CA LEU A 41 2.14 -1.63 5.38
C LEU A 41 2.57 -1.09 4.02
N HIS A 42 1.84 -1.48 2.99
CA HIS A 42 2.07 -1.07 1.61
C HIS A 42 1.06 0.01 1.23
N PHE A 43 1.58 1.19 0.93
CA PHE A 43 0.80 2.30 0.39
C PHE A 43 0.87 2.32 -1.13
N PRO A 44 -0.11 2.90 -1.83
CA PRO A 44 -0.02 3.13 -3.26
C PRO A 44 1.26 3.88 -3.65
N ASN A 45 1.68 3.72 -4.91
CA ASN A 45 2.93 4.29 -5.44
C ASN A 45 4.19 3.70 -4.79
N ASN A 46 4.12 2.43 -4.43
CA ASN A 46 5.25 1.65 -3.91
C ASN A 46 5.87 2.26 -2.63
N ARG A 47 5.04 2.81 -1.75
CA ARG A 47 5.45 3.36 -0.45
C ARG A 47 5.20 2.34 0.64
N HIS A 48 6.16 2.21 1.56
CA HIS A 48 6.10 1.20 2.61
C HIS A 48 6.43 1.79 3.97
N VAL A 49 5.73 1.31 5.01
CA VAL A 49 5.93 1.71 6.40
C VAL A 49 6.05 0.46 7.26
N VAL A 50 7.07 0.44 8.08
CA VAL A 50 7.28 -0.63 9.07
C VAL A 50 6.48 -0.33 10.34
N VAL A 51 5.82 -1.36 10.86
CA VAL A 51 5.11 -1.34 12.15
C VAL A 51 5.78 -2.33 13.10
N ASP A 52 6.14 -1.87 14.29
CA ASP A 52 6.72 -2.70 15.37
C ASP A 52 5.87 -2.48 16.63
N SER A 53 5.36 -3.58 17.23
CA SER A 53 4.44 -3.56 18.38
C SER A 53 5.08 -4.01 19.69
N LYS A 54 6.39 -4.24 19.70
CA LYS A 54 7.12 -4.85 20.83
C LYS A 54 7.33 -3.88 21.99
N MET A 55 6.27 -3.55 22.71
CA MET A 55 6.34 -2.72 23.91
C MET A 55 5.99 -3.55 25.17
N SER A 56 6.76 -3.35 26.25
CA SER A 56 6.41 -3.92 27.56
C SER A 56 5.31 -3.09 28.23
N LEU A 57 4.23 -3.74 28.68
CA LEU A 57 3.14 -3.13 29.42
C LEU A 57 3.25 -3.36 30.94
N THR A 58 4.31 -4.02 31.40
CA THR A 58 4.45 -4.44 32.81
C THR A 58 4.36 -3.26 33.79
N ASP A 59 5.01 -2.14 33.48
CA ASP A 59 4.99 -0.98 34.38
C ASP A 59 3.64 -0.24 34.32
N TYR A 60 2.95 -0.28 33.17
CA TYR A 60 1.57 0.18 33.06
C TYR A 60 0.62 -0.66 33.94
N GLU A 61 0.72 -1.99 33.88
CA GLU A 61 -0.10 -2.89 34.71
C GLU A 61 0.18 -2.68 36.20
N ARG A 62 1.44 -2.50 36.60
CA ARG A 62 1.80 -2.16 37.99
C ARG A 62 1.22 -0.82 38.43
N TYR A 63 1.29 0.19 37.55
CA TYR A 63 0.67 1.50 37.82
C TYR A 63 -0.84 1.37 38.04
N MET A 64 -1.55 0.60 37.22
CA MET A 64 -2.99 0.42 37.32
C MET A 64 -3.41 -0.31 38.58
N ASN A 65 -2.57 -1.21 39.10
CA ASN A 65 -2.85 -2.01 40.32
C ASN A 65 -2.35 -1.34 41.62
N ALA A 66 -1.55 -0.28 41.52
CA ALA A 66 -1.03 0.42 42.70
C ALA A 66 -2.06 1.36 43.31
N GLU A 67 -2.03 1.49 44.64
CA GLU A 67 -2.90 2.38 45.41
C GLU A 67 -2.62 3.85 45.10
N ASP A 68 -3.67 4.65 44.97
CA ASP A 68 -3.58 6.07 44.65
C ASP A 68 -2.83 6.88 45.73
N GLY A 69 -1.98 7.79 45.30
CA GLY A 69 -1.20 8.65 46.19
C GLY A 69 0.04 8.00 46.79
N THR A 70 0.35 6.76 46.44
CA THR A 70 1.57 6.10 46.90
C THR A 70 2.80 6.49 46.09
N PRO A 71 4.01 6.53 46.70
CA PRO A 71 5.26 6.74 45.98
C PRO A 71 5.49 5.69 44.88
N GLU A 72 5.14 4.43 45.15
CA GLU A 72 5.27 3.30 44.20
C GLU A 72 4.49 3.54 42.94
N LYS A 73 3.25 4.09 43.03
CA LYS A 73 2.47 4.42 41.83
C LYS A 73 3.15 5.48 40.98
N SER A 74 3.73 6.49 41.61
CA SER A 74 4.52 7.52 40.91
C SER A 74 5.76 6.93 40.20
N ASP A 75 6.43 5.97 40.83
CA ASP A 75 7.63 5.34 40.27
C ASP A 75 7.25 4.42 39.12
N TYR A 76 6.16 3.69 39.17
CA TYR A 76 5.64 2.90 38.05
C TYR A 76 5.25 3.79 36.85
N LEU A 77 4.65 4.96 37.09
CA LEU A 77 4.39 5.93 36.02
C LEU A 77 5.66 6.38 35.32
N LYS A 78 6.68 6.77 36.07
CA LYS A 78 7.99 7.18 35.52
C LYS A 78 8.63 6.03 34.73
N ALA A 79 8.59 4.81 35.28
CA ALA A 79 9.11 3.61 34.62
C ALA A 79 8.39 3.32 33.31
N HIS A 80 7.04 3.46 33.29
CA HIS A 80 6.24 3.29 32.08
C HIS A 80 6.64 4.29 30.98
N ILE A 81 6.73 5.59 31.31
CA ILE A 81 7.13 6.63 30.36
C ILE A 81 8.56 6.37 29.86
N ALA A 82 9.47 5.98 30.75
CA ALA A 82 10.84 5.63 30.37
C ALA A 82 10.89 4.43 29.43
N SER A 83 10.04 3.43 29.65
CA SER A 83 9.89 2.25 28.79
C SER A 83 9.42 2.64 27.38
N VAL A 84 8.40 3.53 27.26
CA VAL A 84 7.94 4.04 25.96
C VAL A 84 9.05 4.78 25.24
N ARG A 85 9.76 5.68 25.92
CA ARG A 85 10.90 6.42 25.35
C ARG A 85 12.06 5.51 24.92
N ALA A 86 12.36 4.49 25.70
CA ALA A 86 13.37 3.50 25.35
C ALA A 86 13.00 2.74 24.08
N GLN A 87 11.72 2.38 23.94
CA GLN A 87 11.21 1.71 22.74
C GLN A 87 11.30 2.61 21.51
N VAL A 88 10.92 3.90 21.60
CA VAL A 88 11.09 4.88 20.53
C VAL A 88 12.53 4.93 20.07
N LYS A 89 13.48 5.10 21.00
CA LYS A 89 14.91 5.13 20.68
C LYS A 89 15.40 3.85 20.04
N ARG A 90 14.92 2.69 20.50
CA ARG A 90 15.26 1.39 19.93
C ARG A 90 14.77 1.27 18.49
N LEU A 91 13.54 1.70 18.22
CA LEU A 91 12.93 1.65 16.90
C LEU A 91 13.63 2.63 15.92
N ALA A 92 13.93 3.84 16.38
CA ALA A 92 14.67 4.84 15.61
C ALA A 92 16.06 4.34 15.17
N ARG A 93 16.76 3.60 16.04
CA ARG A 93 18.10 3.05 15.74
C ARG A 93 18.07 1.89 14.75
N LYS A 94 16.96 1.16 14.65
CA LYS A 94 16.87 -0.01 13.77
C LYS A 94 16.94 0.34 12.28
N ASP A 95 16.78 1.63 11.93
CA ASP A 95 16.86 2.12 10.55
C ASP A 95 16.24 1.17 9.51
N TYR A 96 15.04 0.67 9.82
CA TYR A 96 14.31 -0.24 8.93
C TYR A 96 14.21 0.30 7.50
N VAL A 97 14.20 1.63 7.38
CA VAL A 97 14.10 2.34 6.10
C VAL A 97 15.27 2.00 5.19
N ARG A 98 16.45 1.75 5.73
CA ARG A 98 17.67 1.41 4.96
C ARG A 98 17.58 0.04 4.28
N TYR A 99 16.80 -0.87 4.84
CA TYR A 99 16.75 -2.27 4.45
C TYR A 99 15.52 -2.68 3.67
N LEU A 100 14.61 -1.74 3.39
CA LEU A 100 13.55 -1.99 2.42
C LEU A 100 14.14 -2.16 1.01
N PRO A 101 13.62 -3.09 0.17
CA PRO A 101 14.15 -3.37 -1.15
C PRO A 101 14.33 -2.12 -2.03
N GLU A 102 15.30 -2.16 -2.95
CA GLU A 102 15.49 -1.08 -3.94
C GLU A 102 14.25 -0.94 -4.83
N GLY A 103 13.84 0.30 -5.08
CA GLY A 103 12.60 0.60 -5.82
C GLY A 103 11.42 0.93 -4.93
N TYR A 104 11.51 0.72 -3.60
CA TYR A 104 10.49 1.12 -2.66
C TYR A 104 10.64 2.61 -2.32
N ASN A 105 9.60 3.39 -2.56
CA ASN A 105 9.53 4.77 -2.10
C ASN A 105 9.37 4.77 -0.59
N ARG A 106 10.44 5.13 0.12
CA ARG A 106 10.52 5.05 1.57
C ARG A 106 9.75 6.20 2.21
N LEU A 107 8.85 5.89 3.12
CA LEU A 107 8.40 6.87 4.09
C LEU A 107 9.43 6.92 5.22
N ASN A 108 9.89 8.12 5.54
CA ASN A 108 11.01 8.33 6.48
C ASN A 108 10.60 8.15 7.96
N PHE A 109 9.66 7.25 8.23
CA PHE A 109 9.23 6.94 9.58
C PHE A 109 8.84 5.47 9.73
N ALA A 110 8.93 4.98 10.97
CA ALA A 110 8.38 3.72 11.40
C ALA A 110 7.20 3.95 12.37
N ILE A 111 6.26 3.03 12.43
CA ILE A 111 5.14 3.07 13.36
C ILE A 111 5.48 2.21 14.59
N MET A 112 5.42 2.82 15.77
CA MET A 112 5.42 2.14 17.04
C MET A 112 3.96 1.93 17.48
N TYR A 113 3.49 0.68 17.43
CA TYR A 113 2.14 0.34 17.84
C TYR A 113 2.09 -0.01 19.32
N VAL A 114 1.23 0.69 20.08
CA VAL A 114 0.96 0.43 21.48
C VAL A 114 -0.41 -0.25 21.60
N PRO A 115 -0.49 -1.54 21.99
CA PRO A 115 -1.73 -2.32 21.88
C PRO A 115 -2.81 -1.94 22.89
N VAL A 116 -2.48 -1.11 23.90
CA VAL A 116 -3.40 -0.65 24.94
C VAL A 116 -3.51 0.87 24.90
N GLU A 117 -4.68 1.38 24.49
CA GLU A 117 -4.94 2.82 24.35
C GLU A 117 -4.69 3.58 25.66
N GLY A 118 -5.12 2.99 26.80
CA GLY A 118 -4.90 3.58 28.13
C GLY A 118 -3.42 3.74 28.49
N ALA A 119 -2.56 2.80 28.07
CA ALA A 119 -1.12 2.89 28.30
C ALA A 119 -0.49 4.02 27.48
N LEU A 120 -0.91 4.19 26.23
CA LEU A 120 -0.46 5.29 25.39
C LEU A 120 -0.91 6.63 25.95
N ASN A 121 -2.19 6.76 26.28
CA ASN A 121 -2.77 7.99 26.81
C ASN A 121 -2.12 8.39 28.14
N LEU A 122 -1.85 7.43 29.03
CA LEU A 122 -1.15 7.67 30.29
C LEU A 122 0.23 8.28 30.03
N ALA A 123 0.99 7.74 29.10
CA ALA A 123 2.33 8.24 28.74
C ALA A 123 2.25 9.65 28.14
N LEU A 124 1.35 9.90 27.19
CA LEU A 124 1.19 11.18 26.51
C LEU A 124 0.71 12.31 27.42
N LEU A 125 -0.19 12.00 28.38
CA LEU A 125 -0.70 12.97 29.34
C LEU A 125 0.38 13.42 30.35
N ASN A 126 1.30 12.52 30.68
CA ASN A 126 2.34 12.80 31.68
C ASN A 126 3.70 13.17 31.06
N ASP A 127 3.83 13.09 29.74
CA ASP A 127 5.02 13.50 28.98
C ASP A 127 4.60 14.19 27.68
N SER A 128 4.41 15.50 27.77
CA SER A 128 3.88 16.32 26.66
C SER A 128 4.81 16.42 25.44
N THR A 129 6.10 16.11 25.58
CA THR A 129 7.05 16.15 24.47
C THR A 129 7.25 14.79 23.80
N LEU A 130 6.77 13.71 24.40
CA LEU A 130 7.01 12.34 23.97
C LEU A 130 6.69 12.12 22.48
N TRP A 131 5.52 12.55 22.03
CA TRP A 131 5.10 12.35 20.64
C TRP A 131 5.98 13.14 19.65
N ARG A 132 6.38 14.36 20.01
CA ARG A 132 7.24 15.23 19.17
C ARG A 132 8.63 14.65 19.09
N ASP A 133 9.22 14.30 20.25
CA ASP A 133 10.54 13.70 20.32
C ASP A 133 10.63 12.37 19.54
N ALA A 134 9.53 11.60 19.52
CA ALA A 134 9.43 10.39 18.72
C ALA A 134 9.38 10.72 17.22
N TYR A 135 8.52 11.66 16.83
CA TYR A 135 8.37 12.08 15.43
C TYR A 135 9.67 12.64 14.85
N ASP A 136 10.40 13.48 15.63
CA ASP A 136 11.70 14.03 15.23
C ASP A 136 12.76 12.92 15.02
N GLN A 137 12.58 11.76 15.66
CA GLN A 137 13.40 10.57 15.48
C GLN A 137 12.89 9.63 14.37
N GLY A 138 11.85 10.03 13.62
CA GLY A 138 11.26 9.20 12.58
C GLY A 138 10.38 8.07 13.12
N VAL A 139 9.78 8.24 14.30
CA VAL A 139 8.87 7.24 14.89
C VAL A 139 7.51 7.88 15.16
N MET A 140 6.45 7.31 14.60
CA MET A 140 5.06 7.65 14.92
C MET A 140 4.53 6.67 15.95
N ILE A 141 4.01 7.17 17.07
CA ILE A 141 3.42 6.34 18.12
C ILE A 141 1.90 6.29 17.90
N LEU A 142 1.35 5.11 17.69
CA LEU A 142 -0.07 4.92 17.44
C LEU A 142 -0.68 3.93 18.43
N GLY A 143 -1.85 4.28 18.98
CA GLY A 143 -2.70 3.36 19.71
C GLY A 143 -3.69 2.62 18.80
N PRO A 144 -4.54 1.74 19.36
CA PRO A 144 -5.49 0.95 18.60
C PRO A 144 -6.46 1.78 17.74
N GLN A 145 -7.01 2.87 18.28
CA GLN A 145 -7.96 3.72 17.57
C GLN A 145 -7.31 4.42 16.40
N THR A 146 -6.16 5.06 16.63
CA THR A 146 -5.43 5.78 15.58
C THR A 146 -4.89 4.83 14.51
N MET A 147 -4.43 3.65 14.91
CA MET A 147 -4.00 2.61 13.98
C MET A 147 -5.14 2.15 13.08
N TYR A 148 -6.32 1.85 13.67
CA TYR A 148 -7.50 1.48 12.90
C TYR A 148 -7.88 2.54 11.87
N MET A 149 -7.90 3.81 12.26
CA MET A 149 -8.21 4.91 11.33
C MET A 149 -7.20 5.03 10.19
N ASN A 150 -5.90 4.88 10.47
CA ASN A 150 -4.87 4.88 9.45
C ASN A 150 -5.02 3.72 8.45
N LEU A 151 -5.36 2.53 8.95
CA LEU A 151 -5.60 1.37 8.09
C LEU A 151 -6.84 1.55 7.22
N ARG A 152 -7.91 2.16 7.72
CA ARG A 152 -9.10 2.49 6.91
C ARG A 152 -8.78 3.52 5.82
N VAL A 153 -7.97 4.52 6.12
CA VAL A 153 -7.48 5.47 5.10
C VAL A 153 -6.66 4.75 4.04
N LEU A 154 -5.79 3.84 4.45
CA LEU A 154 -4.99 3.02 3.53
C LEU A 154 -5.88 2.17 2.61
N GLU A 155 -6.89 1.50 3.15
CA GLU A 155 -7.88 0.74 2.37
C GLU A 155 -8.61 1.61 1.34
N MET A 156 -9.03 2.82 1.75
CA MET A 156 -9.66 3.78 0.83
C MET A 156 -8.71 4.18 -0.30
N MET A 157 -7.44 4.43 -0.02
CA MET A 157 -6.42 4.75 -1.03
C MET A 157 -6.26 3.60 -2.04
N TRP A 158 -6.21 2.36 -1.59
CA TRP A 158 -6.13 1.18 -2.46
C TRP A 158 -7.40 1.01 -3.31
N THR A 159 -8.56 1.28 -2.74
CA THR A 159 -9.83 1.26 -3.47
C THR A 159 -9.83 2.28 -4.60
N GLN A 160 -9.35 3.50 -4.36
CA GLN A 160 -9.22 4.53 -5.40
C GLN A 160 -8.26 4.08 -6.51
N VAL A 161 -7.12 3.49 -6.17
CA VAL A 161 -6.17 2.97 -7.16
C VAL A 161 -6.79 1.87 -8.03
N ARG A 162 -7.54 0.95 -7.42
CA ARG A 162 -8.27 -0.09 -8.17
C ARG A 162 -9.33 0.50 -9.10
N GLN A 163 -10.07 1.51 -8.64
CA GLN A 163 -11.06 2.20 -9.47
C GLN A 163 -10.42 2.89 -10.68
N LEU A 164 -9.30 3.59 -10.47
CA LEU A 164 -8.57 4.24 -11.57
C LEU A 164 -8.04 3.24 -12.60
N LYS A 165 -7.49 2.11 -12.15
CA LYS A 165 -7.05 1.03 -13.04
C LYS A 165 -8.21 0.44 -13.84
N ASN A 166 -9.37 0.25 -13.22
CA ASN A 166 -10.57 -0.26 -13.90
C ASN A 166 -11.09 0.76 -14.94
N GLN A 167 -11.11 2.05 -14.61
CA GLN A 167 -11.48 3.10 -15.57
C GLN A 167 -10.55 3.11 -16.77
N GLN A 168 -9.25 3.02 -16.57
CA GLN A 168 -8.27 2.95 -17.65
C GLN A 168 -8.51 1.72 -18.54
N ALA A 169 -8.72 0.55 -17.95
CA ALA A 169 -9.02 -0.68 -18.70
C ALA A 169 -10.32 -0.56 -19.53
N MET A 170 -11.34 0.11 -18.99
CA MET A 170 -12.59 0.39 -19.74
C MET A 170 -12.34 1.34 -20.92
N MET A 171 -11.53 2.38 -20.73
CA MET A 171 -11.16 3.31 -21.82
C MET A 171 -10.38 2.60 -22.92
N ASP A 172 -9.42 1.75 -22.55
CA ASP A 172 -8.62 0.97 -23.51
C ASP A 172 -9.50 -0.02 -24.28
N ALA A 173 -10.45 -0.66 -23.62
CA ALA A 173 -11.44 -1.54 -24.28
C ALA A 173 -12.33 -0.74 -25.23
N ALA A 174 -12.82 0.44 -24.86
CA ALA A 174 -13.62 1.29 -25.71
C ALA A 174 -12.86 1.75 -26.96
N ASN A 175 -11.61 2.17 -26.79
CA ASN A 175 -10.74 2.53 -27.93
C ASN A 175 -10.53 1.33 -28.88
N THR A 176 -10.32 0.14 -28.33
CA THR A 176 -10.21 -1.10 -29.13
C THR A 176 -11.46 -1.36 -29.97
N VAL A 177 -12.66 -1.12 -29.40
CA VAL A 177 -13.93 -1.25 -30.17
C VAL A 177 -14.02 -0.21 -31.27
N ILE A 178 -13.65 1.04 -31.00
CA ILE A 178 -13.65 2.14 -32.00
C ILE A 178 -12.71 1.77 -33.15
N ASP A 179 -11.50 1.31 -32.87
CA ASP A 179 -10.53 0.91 -33.89
C ASP A 179 -11.08 -0.22 -34.78
N ARG A 180 -11.72 -1.23 -34.17
CA ARG A 180 -12.34 -2.34 -34.93
C ARG A 180 -13.50 -1.88 -35.81
N VAL A 181 -14.31 -0.92 -35.35
CA VAL A 181 -15.39 -0.33 -36.13
C VAL A 181 -14.83 0.45 -37.34
N GLN A 182 -13.75 1.19 -37.14
CA GLN A 182 -13.06 1.91 -38.23
C GLN A 182 -12.49 0.92 -39.26
N ASP A 183 -11.79 -0.10 -38.81
CA ASP A 183 -11.25 -1.16 -39.69
C ASP A 183 -12.36 -1.86 -40.46
N PHE A 184 -13.49 -2.14 -39.81
CA PHE A 184 -14.65 -2.70 -40.50
C PHE A 184 -15.19 -1.75 -41.59
N GLY A 185 -15.30 -0.46 -41.30
CA GLY A 185 -15.70 0.56 -42.25
C GLY A 185 -14.80 0.61 -43.49
N ILE A 186 -13.49 0.58 -43.29
CA ILE A 186 -12.51 0.55 -44.38
C ILE A 186 -12.70 -0.70 -45.24
N ARG A 187 -12.76 -1.90 -44.62
CA ARG A 187 -12.97 -3.16 -45.35
C ARG A 187 -14.32 -3.17 -46.10
N PHE A 188 -15.35 -2.58 -45.53
CA PHE A 188 -16.64 -2.48 -46.22
C PHE A 188 -16.57 -1.63 -47.47
N MET A 189 -15.88 -0.47 -47.42
CA MET A 189 -15.64 0.38 -48.58
C MET A 189 -14.82 -0.32 -49.68
N ASP A 190 -13.84 -1.13 -49.30
CA ASP A 190 -13.04 -1.94 -50.24
C ASP A 190 -13.91 -2.98 -50.95
N VAL A 191 -14.80 -3.64 -50.22
CA VAL A 191 -15.76 -4.59 -50.83
C VAL A 191 -16.70 -3.89 -51.76
N GLU A 192 -17.28 -2.75 -51.38
CA GLU A 192 -18.15 -1.94 -52.22
C GLU A 192 -17.45 -1.52 -53.54
N SER A 193 -16.23 -1.02 -53.42
CA SER A 193 -15.40 -0.67 -54.60
C SER A 193 -15.18 -1.87 -55.51
N SER A 194 -14.82 -3.02 -54.96
CA SER A 194 -14.57 -4.26 -55.71
C SER A 194 -15.83 -4.76 -56.41
N MET A 195 -17.01 -4.67 -55.75
CA MET A 195 -18.30 -4.99 -56.34
C MET A 195 -18.63 -4.06 -57.51
N ASN A 196 -18.43 -2.75 -57.37
CA ASN A 196 -18.69 -1.77 -58.43
C ASN A 196 -17.80 -2.03 -59.64
N ASP A 197 -16.52 -2.35 -59.46
CA ASP A 197 -15.60 -2.71 -60.55
C ASP A 197 -16.01 -4.01 -61.25
N THR A 198 -16.52 -5.01 -60.52
CA THR A 198 -17.02 -6.23 -61.08
C THR A 198 -18.30 -5.99 -61.92
N ILE A 199 -19.21 -5.18 -61.46
CA ILE A 199 -20.42 -4.77 -62.20
C ILE A 199 -20.05 -4.05 -63.49
N LYS A 200 -19.06 -3.11 -63.47
CA LYS A 200 -18.57 -2.42 -64.67
C LYS A 200 -18.00 -3.40 -65.67
N LYS A 201 -17.23 -4.39 -65.24
CA LYS A 201 -16.66 -5.45 -66.11
C LYS A 201 -17.74 -6.28 -66.75
N ILE A 202 -18.74 -6.74 -66.01
CA ILE A 202 -19.86 -7.50 -66.50
C ILE A 202 -20.68 -6.70 -67.55
N THR A 203 -20.93 -5.42 -67.28
CA THR A 203 -21.65 -4.54 -68.19
C THR A 203 -20.89 -4.34 -69.51
N ARG A 204 -19.59 -4.16 -69.47
CA ARG A 204 -18.73 -4.09 -70.69
C ARG A 204 -18.80 -5.40 -71.50
N LEU A 205 -18.69 -6.54 -70.86
CA LEU A 205 -18.79 -7.84 -71.54
C LEU A 205 -20.17 -8.02 -72.24
N LYS A 206 -21.27 -7.64 -71.61
CA LYS A 206 -22.59 -7.68 -72.21
C LYS A 206 -22.74 -6.80 -73.46
N ILE A 207 -22.15 -5.62 -73.45
CA ILE A 207 -22.14 -4.74 -74.64
C ILE A 207 -21.35 -5.35 -75.76
N THR A 208 -20.16 -5.88 -75.49
CA THR A 208 -19.25 -6.51 -76.50
C THR A 208 -19.89 -7.76 -77.12
N THR A 209 -20.63 -8.56 -76.36
CA THR A 209 -21.37 -9.74 -76.89
C THR A 209 -22.61 -9.36 -77.68
N ALA A 210 -23.27 -8.24 -77.40
CA ALA A 210 -24.42 -7.76 -78.17
C ALA A 210 -23.96 -7.23 -79.57
N ASP A 211 -22.80 -6.53 -79.65
CA ASP A 211 -22.26 -6.03 -80.90
C ASP A 211 -21.68 -7.14 -81.83
N SER A 212 -21.19 -8.24 -81.22
CA SER A 212 -20.67 -9.38 -81.99
C SER A 212 -21.72 -10.36 -82.52
N GLY A 213 -22.99 -10.25 -82.08
CA GLY A 213 -24.13 -11.06 -82.55
C GLY A 213 -24.96 -10.41 -83.65
N ALA A 214 -24.60 -9.18 -84.07
CA ALA A 214 -25.36 -8.40 -85.09
C ALA A 214 -24.59 -8.33 -86.46
N SER A 215 -23.59 -9.18 -86.63
CA SER A 215 -22.83 -9.25 -87.93
C SER A 215 -23.20 -10.47 -88.78
#